data_a70fe12361fd83ee48f4508002928d19
#
_entry.id   a70fe12361fd83ee48f4508002928d19
#
_cell.length_a   1.000
_cell.length_b   1.000
_cell.length_c   1.000
_cell.angle_alpha   90.00
_cell.angle_beta   90.00
_cell.angle_gamma   90.00
#
_symmetry.space_group_name_H-M   'P 1'
#
loop_
_entity.id
_entity.type
_entity.pdbx_description
1 polymer ?
#
loop_
_entity_poly.entity_id
_entity_poly.type
_entity_poly.pdbx_seq_one_letter_code
_entity_poly.pdbx_strand_id
1 'polypeptide(L)'
;MDEPALDLTGVTLSPQKEMVRVFYKLLWDHADKSLIPTIFHPDFSFRGSLGPTLVGYRQFGGYVDWVTGTFGQYTTDILAMIEEGNCVSGKMLFHGFHREELFGVLPSGRHVWWTGMPIFTFEGPKVRDLFVLGDIHGLIGRMRDA
;
A
#
# COMPACT_ATOMS: atom_id res chain seq x y z
N MET A 1 9.26 -10.65 10.00
CA MET A 1 7.98 -10.76 9.28
C MET A 1 6.98 -11.63 10.04
N ASP A 2 7.05 -11.60 11.36
CA ASP A 2 6.31 -12.56 12.19
C ASP A 2 5.01 -12.02 12.80
N GLU A 3 4.74 -10.73 12.62
CA GLU A 3 3.52 -10.13 13.15
C GLU A 3 2.31 -10.58 12.32
N PRO A 4 1.26 -11.15 12.95
CA PRO A 4 0.11 -11.63 12.20
C PRO A 4 -0.76 -10.49 11.67
N ALA A 5 -1.34 -10.70 10.49
CA ALA A 5 -2.36 -9.80 9.97
C ALA A 5 -3.59 -9.81 10.88
N LEU A 6 -4.34 -8.69 10.86
CA LEU A 6 -5.63 -8.64 11.54
C LEU A 6 -6.58 -9.67 10.95
N ASP A 7 -7.27 -10.40 11.82
CA ASP A 7 -8.36 -11.26 11.40
C ASP A 7 -9.65 -10.42 11.34
N LEU A 8 -10.04 -10.05 10.14
CA LEU A 8 -11.24 -9.24 9.91
C LEU A 8 -12.49 -10.09 9.61
N THR A 9 -12.36 -11.41 9.71
CA THR A 9 -13.48 -12.33 9.48
C THR A 9 -14.62 -12.05 10.47
N GLY A 10 -15.81 -11.76 9.95
CA GLY A 10 -16.99 -11.47 10.77
C GLY A 10 -16.96 -10.13 11.48
N VAL A 11 -15.95 -9.30 11.25
CA VAL A 11 -15.88 -7.96 11.84
C VAL A 11 -16.57 -6.95 10.93
N THR A 12 -17.47 -6.15 11.51
CA THR A 12 -18.09 -5.04 10.80
C THR A 12 -17.21 -3.81 10.95
N LEU A 13 -16.60 -3.39 9.86
CA LEU A 13 -15.75 -2.20 9.83
C LEU A 13 -16.59 -0.94 9.58
N SER A 14 -16.11 0.21 10.05
CA SER A 14 -16.66 1.49 9.64
C SER A 14 -16.55 1.64 8.12
N PRO A 15 -17.37 2.50 7.47
CA PRO A 15 -17.24 2.72 6.03
C PRO A 15 -15.84 3.13 5.59
N GLN A 16 -15.15 3.97 6.37
CA GLN A 16 -13.79 4.42 6.04
C GLN A 16 -12.77 3.27 6.17
N LYS A 17 -12.83 2.50 7.27
CA LYS A 17 -11.95 1.33 7.43
C LYS A 17 -12.22 0.27 6.35
N GLU A 18 -13.48 0.07 5.97
CA GLU A 18 -13.83 -0.86 4.90
C GLU A 18 -13.21 -0.42 3.57
N MET A 19 -13.19 0.88 3.28
CA MET A 19 -12.54 1.39 2.08
C MET A 19 -11.03 1.15 2.09
N VAL A 20 -10.38 1.26 3.26
CA VAL A 20 -8.96 0.93 3.42
C VAL A 20 -8.73 -0.57 3.15
N ARG A 21 -9.60 -1.44 3.66
CA ARG A 21 -9.52 -2.87 3.39
C ARG A 21 -9.65 -3.16 1.88
N VAL A 22 -10.61 -2.55 1.22
CA VAL A 22 -10.81 -2.69 -0.24
C VAL A 22 -9.55 -2.23 -0.98
N PHE A 23 -8.96 -1.11 -0.58
CA PHE A 23 -7.75 -0.58 -1.19
C PHE A 23 -6.59 -1.60 -1.13
N TYR A 24 -6.34 -2.16 0.04
CA TYR A 24 -5.21 -3.08 0.19
C TYR A 24 -5.53 -4.50 -0.29
N LYS A 25 -6.65 -5.06 0.13
CA LYS A 25 -6.92 -6.49 -0.10
C LYS A 25 -7.49 -6.78 -1.47
N LEU A 26 -8.16 -5.82 -2.09
CA LEU A 26 -8.73 -6.01 -3.44
C LEU A 26 -7.93 -5.29 -4.51
N LEU A 27 -7.62 -3.99 -4.34
CA LEU A 27 -6.88 -3.27 -5.36
C LEU A 27 -5.42 -3.74 -5.43
N TRP A 28 -4.70 -3.69 -4.31
CA TRP A 28 -3.27 -4.03 -4.32
C TRP A 28 -3.01 -5.52 -4.47
N ASP A 29 -3.66 -6.36 -3.68
CA ASP A 29 -3.37 -7.79 -3.69
C ASP A 29 -3.77 -8.47 -5.00
N HIS A 30 -4.73 -7.90 -5.72
CA HIS A 30 -5.17 -8.41 -7.03
C HIS A 30 -4.74 -7.53 -8.20
N ALA A 31 -4.01 -6.45 -7.94
CA ALA A 31 -3.64 -5.44 -8.95
C ALA A 31 -4.87 -4.95 -9.74
N ASP A 32 -5.99 -4.77 -9.06
CA ASP A 32 -7.27 -4.40 -9.69
C ASP A 32 -7.42 -2.89 -9.78
N LYS A 33 -6.87 -2.31 -10.85
CA LYS A 33 -6.92 -0.87 -11.09
C LYS A 33 -8.33 -0.35 -11.37
N SER A 34 -9.28 -1.22 -11.69
CA SER A 34 -10.67 -0.81 -11.91
C SER A 34 -11.32 -0.22 -10.67
N LEU A 35 -10.76 -0.52 -9.47
CA LEU A 35 -11.26 0.00 -8.20
C LEU A 35 -10.81 1.43 -7.90
N ILE A 36 -9.85 1.98 -8.64
CA ILE A 36 -9.29 3.31 -8.34
C ILE A 36 -10.38 4.38 -8.26
N PRO A 37 -11.30 4.51 -9.24
CA PRO A 37 -12.35 5.53 -9.17
C PRO A 37 -13.37 5.30 -8.05
N THR A 38 -13.51 4.07 -7.57
CA THR A 38 -14.40 3.76 -6.44
C THR A 38 -13.82 4.27 -5.12
N ILE A 39 -12.50 4.21 -4.98
CA ILE A 39 -11.80 4.52 -3.72
C ILE A 39 -11.45 6.01 -3.64
N PHE A 40 -11.03 6.62 -4.74
CA PHE A 40 -10.39 7.93 -4.74
C PHE A 40 -11.19 8.98 -5.49
N HIS A 41 -11.08 10.23 -5.04
CA HIS A 41 -11.46 11.40 -5.83
C HIS A 41 -10.58 11.51 -7.09
N PRO A 42 -11.10 12.08 -8.21
CA PRO A 42 -10.32 12.16 -9.45
C PRO A 42 -9.00 12.92 -9.35
N ASP A 43 -8.91 13.87 -8.45
CA ASP A 43 -7.75 14.73 -8.25
C ASP A 43 -7.04 14.46 -6.92
N PHE A 44 -7.17 13.24 -6.40
CA PHE A 44 -6.54 12.90 -5.13
C PHE A 44 -5.01 12.98 -5.22
N SER A 45 -4.39 13.21 -4.06
CA SER A 45 -2.93 13.15 -3.91
C SER A 45 -2.52 11.85 -3.24
N PHE A 46 -1.39 11.32 -3.69
CA PHE A 46 -0.85 10.07 -3.19
C PHE A 46 0.67 10.18 -3.04
N ARG A 47 1.17 9.81 -1.88
CA ARG A 47 2.60 9.61 -1.67
C ARG A 47 2.80 8.22 -1.08
N GLY A 48 3.28 7.29 -1.91
CA GLY A 48 3.60 5.93 -1.49
C GLY A 48 4.92 5.83 -0.75
N SER A 49 5.15 4.69 -0.06
CA SER A 49 6.39 4.48 0.70
C SER A 49 7.63 4.44 -0.20
N LEU A 50 7.48 4.10 -1.47
CA LEU A 50 8.61 3.86 -2.38
C LEU A 50 8.95 5.06 -3.26
N GLY A 51 8.14 6.10 -3.28
CA GLY A 51 8.38 7.05 -4.33
C GLY A 51 7.75 8.42 -4.19
N PRO A 52 7.59 9.08 -5.34
CA PRO A 52 7.19 10.48 -5.41
C PRO A 52 5.72 10.68 -5.07
N THR A 53 5.35 11.95 -4.90
CA THR A 53 3.96 12.36 -4.80
C THR A 53 3.32 12.33 -6.18
N LEU A 54 2.16 11.70 -6.28
CA LEU A 54 1.38 11.53 -7.50
C LEU A 54 0.02 12.18 -7.35
N VAL A 55 -0.62 12.53 -8.46
CA VAL A 55 -1.95 13.12 -8.48
C VAL A 55 -2.79 12.41 -9.53
N GLY A 56 -4.00 12.01 -9.13
CA GLY A 56 -5.01 11.49 -10.04
C GLY A 56 -4.88 10.02 -10.40
N TYR A 57 -5.89 9.53 -11.09
CA TYR A 57 -6.05 8.10 -11.38
C TYR A 57 -4.94 7.54 -12.27
N ARG A 58 -4.56 8.30 -13.30
CA ARG A 58 -3.59 7.83 -14.28
C ARG A 58 -2.21 7.61 -13.66
N GLN A 59 -1.74 8.59 -12.90
CA GLN A 59 -0.43 8.50 -12.27
C GLN A 59 -0.40 7.38 -11.25
N PHE A 60 -1.47 7.23 -10.46
CA PHE A 60 -1.55 6.15 -9.48
C PHE A 60 -1.61 4.78 -10.15
N GLY A 61 -2.37 4.66 -11.25
CA GLY A 61 -2.41 3.40 -12.02
C GLY A 61 -1.03 2.98 -12.52
N GLY A 62 -0.24 3.94 -12.99
CA GLY A 62 1.16 3.68 -13.38
C GLY A 62 2.02 3.22 -12.22
N TYR A 63 1.78 3.77 -11.03
CA TYR A 63 2.47 3.35 -9.81
C TYR A 63 2.12 1.91 -9.43
N VAL A 64 0.85 1.53 -9.54
CA VAL A 64 0.42 0.14 -9.29
C VAL A 64 1.16 -0.82 -10.23
N ASP A 65 1.24 -0.49 -11.52
CA ASP A 65 1.95 -1.30 -12.49
C ASP A 65 3.44 -1.43 -12.15
N TRP A 66 4.06 -0.32 -11.76
CA TRP A 66 5.48 -0.30 -11.40
C TRP A 66 5.78 -1.14 -10.15
N VAL A 67 4.98 -1.00 -9.10
CA VAL A 67 5.18 -1.76 -7.85
C VAL A 67 4.97 -3.24 -8.09
N THR A 68 3.89 -3.63 -8.78
CA THR A 68 3.58 -5.04 -9.03
C THR A 68 4.52 -5.68 -10.02
N GLY A 69 5.17 -4.90 -10.87
CA GLY A 69 6.27 -5.38 -11.73
C GLY A 69 7.60 -5.52 -10.99
N THR A 70 7.86 -4.64 -10.03
CA THR A 70 9.08 -4.65 -9.22
C THR A 70 9.07 -5.79 -8.20
N PHE A 71 7.91 -6.06 -7.60
CA PHE A 71 7.75 -7.12 -6.61
C PHE A 71 6.77 -8.17 -7.10
N GLY A 72 7.28 -9.35 -7.41
CA GLY A 72 6.42 -10.48 -7.77
C GLY A 72 5.59 -10.96 -6.59
N GLN A 73 4.32 -11.32 -6.83
CA GLN A 73 3.37 -11.75 -5.81
C GLN A 73 3.23 -10.70 -4.70
N TYR A 74 3.22 -9.43 -5.08
CA TYR A 74 3.11 -8.33 -4.13
C TYR A 74 1.86 -8.46 -3.26
N THR A 75 2.05 -8.44 -1.96
CA THR A 75 0.99 -8.64 -0.97
C THR A 75 1.08 -7.57 0.11
N THR A 76 -0.09 -7.17 0.61
CA THR A 76 -0.22 -6.18 1.67
C THR A 76 -0.96 -6.81 2.84
N ASP A 77 -0.35 -6.79 4.02
CA ASP A 77 -0.99 -7.28 5.24
C ASP A 77 -1.32 -6.11 6.16
N ILE A 78 -2.58 -6.02 6.57
CA ILE A 78 -3.03 -5.00 7.51
C ILE A 78 -2.76 -5.52 8.92
N LEU A 79 -1.85 -4.87 9.65
CA LEU A 79 -1.49 -5.29 11.01
C LEU A 79 -2.29 -4.54 12.07
N ALA A 80 -2.68 -3.29 11.79
CA ALA A 80 -3.50 -2.47 12.67
C ALA A 80 -4.20 -1.38 11.87
N MET A 81 -5.34 -0.91 12.34
CA MET A 81 -6.05 0.25 11.81
C MET A 81 -6.59 1.10 12.94
N ILE A 82 -6.42 2.41 12.80
CA ILE A 82 -6.88 3.41 13.75
C ILE A 82 -7.65 4.46 12.98
N GLU A 83 -8.82 4.83 13.48
CA GLU A 83 -9.67 5.84 12.83
C GLU A 83 -9.95 6.99 13.79
N GLU A 84 -9.82 8.22 13.29
CA GLU A 84 -10.21 9.42 14.01
C GLU A 84 -10.77 10.43 13.00
N GLY A 85 -12.03 10.82 13.17
CA GLY A 85 -12.68 11.75 12.26
C GLY A 85 -12.68 11.23 10.83
N ASN A 86 -12.19 12.04 9.89
CA ASN A 86 -12.09 11.67 8.48
C ASN A 86 -10.74 11.02 8.12
N CYS A 87 -9.97 10.58 9.10
CA CYS A 87 -8.68 9.97 8.88
C CYS A 87 -8.67 8.52 9.36
N VAL A 88 -8.03 7.66 8.55
CA VAL A 88 -7.68 6.29 8.95
C VAL A 88 -6.19 6.12 8.80
N SER A 89 -5.53 5.66 9.85
CA SER A 89 -4.14 5.26 9.79
C SER A 89 -4.01 3.77 10.03
N GLY A 90 -2.85 3.22 9.70
CA GLY A 90 -2.61 1.80 9.89
C GLY A 90 -1.15 1.47 10.08
N LYS A 91 -0.92 0.22 10.40
CA LYS A 91 0.39 -0.38 10.34
C LYS A 91 0.32 -1.51 9.33
N MET A 92 1.15 -1.43 8.29
CA MET A 92 1.12 -2.34 7.17
C MET A 92 2.41 -3.13 7.06
N LEU A 93 2.30 -4.34 6.56
CA LEU A 93 3.44 -5.11 6.08
C LEU A 93 3.27 -5.27 4.57
N PHE A 94 4.25 -4.76 3.82
CA PHE A 94 4.32 -4.95 2.37
C PHE A 94 5.38 -5.99 2.05
N HIS A 95 5.12 -6.92 1.14
CA HIS A 95 6.11 -7.93 0.80
C HIS A 95 5.92 -8.46 -0.62
N GLY A 96 6.99 -9.01 -1.17
CA GLY A 96 7.01 -9.62 -2.48
C GLY A 96 8.41 -10.06 -2.88
N PHE A 97 8.53 -10.64 -4.07
CA PHE A 97 9.81 -11.10 -4.61
C PHE A 97 10.45 -9.97 -5.42
N HIS A 98 11.66 -9.58 -5.04
CA HIS A 98 12.42 -8.50 -5.67
C HIS A 98 12.87 -8.88 -7.08
N ARG A 99 12.22 -8.33 -8.11
CA ARG A 99 12.39 -8.76 -9.52
C ARG A 99 12.99 -7.69 -10.42
N GLU A 100 12.97 -6.42 -10.00
CA GLU A 100 13.51 -5.33 -10.80
C GLU A 100 14.43 -4.47 -9.95
N GLU A 101 15.35 -3.76 -10.60
CA GLU A 101 16.24 -2.83 -9.89
C GLU A 101 15.43 -1.81 -9.10
N LEU A 102 15.82 -1.57 -7.85
CA LEU A 102 15.17 -0.61 -6.97
C LEU A 102 16.21 -0.01 -6.02
N PHE A 103 16.22 1.31 -5.90
CA PHE A 103 17.15 2.05 -5.03
C PHE A 103 18.61 1.66 -5.24
N GLY A 104 18.99 1.40 -6.49
CA GLY A 104 20.35 0.99 -6.83
C GLY A 104 20.69 -0.46 -6.55
N VAL A 105 19.72 -1.27 -6.13
CA VAL A 105 19.92 -2.70 -5.88
C VAL A 105 19.39 -3.52 -7.05
N LEU A 106 20.25 -4.31 -7.68
CA LEU A 106 19.86 -5.20 -8.77
C LEU A 106 18.91 -6.28 -8.29
N PRO A 107 18.08 -6.85 -9.19
CA PRO A 107 17.11 -7.87 -8.80
C PRO A 107 17.76 -9.01 -8.03
N SER A 108 17.32 -9.22 -6.79
CA SER A 108 17.85 -10.28 -5.93
C SER A 108 17.06 -11.59 -6.05
N GLY A 109 15.83 -11.52 -6.53
CA GLY A 109 14.92 -12.66 -6.58
C GLY A 109 14.42 -13.11 -5.22
N ARG A 110 14.83 -12.43 -4.15
CA ARG A 110 14.47 -12.83 -2.78
C ARG A 110 13.13 -12.27 -2.37
N HIS A 111 12.47 -12.97 -1.44
CA HIS A 111 11.30 -12.46 -0.77
C HIS A 111 11.73 -11.38 0.21
N VAL A 112 11.25 -10.17 0.01
CA VAL A 112 11.58 -9.01 0.83
C VAL A 112 10.32 -8.38 1.39
N TRP A 113 10.47 -7.62 2.46
CA TRP A 113 9.34 -6.97 3.12
C TRP A 113 9.76 -5.65 3.74
N TRP A 114 8.77 -4.78 3.99
CA TRP A 114 8.97 -3.56 4.76
C TRP A 114 7.66 -3.14 5.41
N THR A 115 7.80 -2.43 6.52
CA THR A 115 6.65 -1.86 7.24
C THR A 115 6.35 -0.48 6.68
N GLY A 116 5.07 -0.16 6.56
CA GLY A 116 4.61 1.18 6.19
C GLY A 116 3.46 1.62 7.06
N MET A 117 3.33 2.93 7.26
CA MET A 117 2.24 3.52 8.03
C MET A 117 1.50 4.55 7.17
N PRO A 118 0.33 4.20 6.65
CA PRO A 118 -0.48 5.12 5.86
C PRO A 118 -1.31 6.05 6.72
N ILE A 119 -1.60 7.24 6.17
CA ILE A 119 -2.69 8.10 6.64
C ILE A 119 -3.59 8.37 5.45
N PHE A 120 -4.83 7.86 5.52
CA PHE A 120 -5.87 8.12 4.56
C PHE A 120 -6.71 9.29 5.06
N THR A 121 -6.89 10.30 4.24
CA THR A 121 -7.80 11.42 4.54
C THR A 121 -8.98 11.33 3.58
N PHE A 122 -10.17 11.22 4.15
CA PHE A 122 -11.41 11.10 3.36
C PHE A 122 -12.08 12.45 3.18
N GLU A 123 -12.72 12.61 2.03
CA GLU A 123 -13.67 13.69 1.76
C GLU A 123 -14.94 13.03 1.28
N GLY A 124 -15.97 13.02 2.14
CA GLY A 124 -17.15 12.18 1.91
C GLY A 124 -16.75 10.71 1.90
N PRO A 125 -17.31 9.90 0.98
CA PRO A 125 -17.05 8.46 0.97
C PRO A 125 -15.73 8.05 0.31
N LYS A 126 -14.97 9.00 -0.26
CA LYS A 126 -13.76 8.70 -1.02
C LYS A 126 -12.51 9.32 -0.41
N VAL A 127 -11.37 8.72 -0.72
CA VAL A 127 -10.07 9.19 -0.27
C VAL A 127 -9.64 10.41 -1.09
N ARG A 128 -9.29 11.50 -0.40
CA ARG A 128 -8.76 12.72 -0.99
C ARG A 128 -7.23 12.74 -0.98
N ASP A 129 -6.62 12.21 0.07
CA ASP A 129 -5.17 12.17 0.22
C ASP A 129 -4.76 10.86 0.87
N LEU A 130 -3.68 10.30 0.39
CA LEU A 130 -3.05 9.13 1.00
C LEU A 130 -1.55 9.37 1.09
N PHE A 131 -1.05 9.39 2.31
CA PHE A 131 0.38 9.50 2.61
C PHE A 131 0.85 8.22 3.27
N VAL A 132 1.90 7.60 2.74
CA VAL A 132 2.48 6.38 3.34
C VAL A 132 3.95 6.61 3.63
N LEU A 133 4.34 6.48 4.89
CA LEU A 133 5.74 6.45 5.27
C LEU A 133 6.17 5.01 5.49
N GLY A 134 7.28 4.60 4.87
CA GLY A 134 7.76 3.23 4.93
C GLY A 134 9.19 3.11 5.43
N ASP A 135 9.53 1.96 5.97
CA ASP A 135 10.89 1.61 6.39
C ASP A 135 11.74 1.20 5.19
N ILE A 136 12.14 2.20 4.40
CA ILE A 136 12.93 1.97 3.19
C ILE A 136 14.35 1.51 3.52
N HIS A 137 14.92 1.98 4.61
CA HIS A 137 16.23 1.52 5.06
C HIS A 137 16.23 0.00 5.29
N GLY A 138 15.22 -0.52 5.99
CA GLY A 138 15.09 -1.96 6.20
C GLY A 138 14.86 -2.73 4.90
N LEU A 139 14.04 -2.18 3.99
CA LEU A 139 13.82 -2.80 2.67
C LEU A 139 15.12 -2.91 1.88
N ILE A 140 15.89 -1.83 1.81
CA ILE A 140 17.18 -1.84 1.08
C ILE A 140 18.12 -2.88 1.67
N GLY A 141 18.21 -2.96 3.00
CA GLY A 141 19.03 -3.97 3.65
C GLY A 141 18.63 -5.38 3.26
N ARG A 142 17.32 -5.68 3.25
CA ARG A 142 16.81 -7.02 2.89
C ARG A 142 17.01 -7.35 1.41
N MET A 143 16.97 -6.37 0.53
CA MET A 143 17.28 -6.60 -0.89
C MET A 143 18.76 -6.91 -1.12
N ARG A 144 19.65 -6.32 -0.31
CA ARG A 144 21.11 -6.49 -0.43
C ARG A 144 21.63 -7.74 0.25
N ASP A 145 21.05 -8.10 1.38
CA ASP A 145 21.58 -9.16 2.22
C ASP A 145 21.30 -10.54 1.62
N ALA A 146 22.30 -11.33 1.59
CA ALA A 146 22.21 -12.71 1.14
C ALA A 146 21.55 -13.61 2.21
#